data_66e0be1bb8d127965e355173132cdb45
#
_entry.id   66e0be1bb8d127965e355173132cdb45
#
_cell.length_a   1.000
_cell.length_b   1.000
_cell.length_c   1.000
_cell.angle_alpha   90.00
_cell.angle_beta   90.00
_cell.angle_gamma   90.00
#
_symmetry.space_group_name_H-M   'P 1'
#
loop_
_entity.id
_entity.type
_entity.pdbx_description
1 polymer ?
#
loop_
_entity_poly.entity_id
_entity_poly.type
_entity_poly.pdbx_seq_one_letter_code
_entity_poly.pdbx_strand_id
1 'polypeptide(L)'
;MTNQNVNSRSTFSGKMGYVLAVAGSAVGLGNIWRFPYLAAEYGGGIFLLTYLLLAVTFGYTMIVSETALGRGTRKSPVGAFHHFGKSGFFTAGGWINAVIPMLILPYYSVIGGWVTRYLFEYLAGDTKLLATNTFFGAFVSDGMAAEFWFIVFTAGVLAIILAGVKNGIERVSKIMMPVLIVLAIMVAGYSVTLPGAWAGVTYFMVPNLEHFSWMTVVSAMGQMFYSLSVAMGILYTYGSYMKKEFDLEHATFQVIAFDSGISVLASLMIIPAVFAFSGGDPSMLNAGPSLMFITIPKVFASMGLGTLVGVVFFTLVLFAALTSAISLAETSVSTFQDECGWSRNFSTFAVFILMIVLGSLSSLGFGPLASCTIFGMDILSFFDFLTNSIMMPVSAFATCVLIVVTVGIKWIENEVKQSSKFRYECVYGLFVRFLAPICLAVIFISSLANVLGFIHM
;
A
#
# COMPACT_ATOMS: atom_id res chain seq x y z
N MET A 1 27.84 -27.50 -24.94
CA MET A 1 27.59 -26.12 -25.42
C MET A 1 26.10 -25.87 -25.24
N THR A 2 25.68 -25.46 -24.10
CA THR A 2 24.29 -25.03 -23.80
C THR A 2 24.31 -23.52 -23.63
N ASN A 3 23.91 -22.82 -24.70
CA ASN A 3 23.56 -21.39 -24.62
C ASN A 3 22.41 -21.24 -23.65
N GLN A 4 22.71 -20.97 -22.40
CA GLN A 4 21.74 -20.39 -21.50
C GLN A 4 21.49 -18.96 -22.03
N ASN A 5 20.37 -18.76 -22.70
CA ASN A 5 19.75 -17.46 -22.85
C ASN A 5 19.56 -16.91 -21.43
N VAL A 6 20.49 -16.10 -20.99
CA VAL A 6 20.33 -15.25 -19.82
C VAL A 6 19.11 -14.38 -20.14
N ASN A 7 17.95 -14.75 -19.63
CA ASN A 7 16.72 -13.97 -19.73
C ASN A 7 17.07 -12.58 -19.22
N SER A 8 17.23 -11.64 -20.13
CA SER A 8 17.54 -10.27 -19.76
C SER A 8 16.39 -9.74 -18.91
N ARG A 9 16.69 -9.39 -17.65
CA ARG A 9 15.70 -8.82 -16.70
C ARG A 9 14.93 -7.73 -17.38
N SER A 10 13.60 -7.75 -17.29
CA SER A 10 12.72 -6.69 -17.81
C SER A 10 13.14 -5.32 -17.30
N THR A 11 12.97 -4.27 -18.10
CA THR A 11 13.29 -2.89 -17.70
C THR A 11 12.16 -1.96 -18.06
N PHE A 12 11.95 -0.95 -17.23
CA PHE A 12 11.04 0.16 -17.58
C PHE A 12 11.55 0.92 -18.82
N SER A 13 10.62 1.39 -19.64
CA SER A 13 10.97 2.07 -20.88
C SER A 13 11.60 3.46 -20.64
N GLY A 14 11.17 4.14 -19.56
CA GLY A 14 11.63 5.47 -19.20
C GLY A 14 11.46 5.78 -17.72
N LYS A 15 12.07 6.88 -17.26
CA LYS A 15 12.01 7.36 -15.87
C LYS A 15 10.56 7.53 -15.38
N MET A 16 9.71 8.16 -16.18
CA MET A 16 8.30 8.39 -15.82
C MET A 16 7.54 7.07 -15.67
N GLY A 17 7.85 6.05 -16.49
CA GLY A 17 7.26 4.72 -16.34
C GLY A 17 7.60 4.06 -15.02
N TYR A 18 8.86 4.16 -14.58
CA TYR A 18 9.29 3.72 -13.26
C TYR A 18 8.56 4.48 -12.14
N VAL A 19 8.61 5.81 -12.17
CA VAL A 19 8.00 6.65 -11.12
C VAL A 19 6.51 6.39 -10.99
N LEU A 20 5.77 6.33 -12.10
CA LEU A 20 4.31 6.07 -12.06
C LEU A 20 3.96 4.64 -11.65
N ALA A 21 4.83 3.66 -11.95
CA ALA A 21 4.63 2.29 -11.47
C ALA A 21 4.86 2.19 -9.96
N VAL A 22 5.93 2.79 -9.43
CA VAL A 22 6.21 2.81 -7.97
C VAL A 22 5.19 3.68 -7.23
N ALA A 23 4.85 4.85 -7.77
CA ALA A 23 3.78 5.69 -7.20
C ALA A 23 2.42 4.98 -7.23
N GLY A 24 2.10 4.23 -8.30
CA GLY A 24 0.89 3.41 -8.37
C GLY A 24 0.88 2.24 -7.38
N SER A 25 2.06 1.73 -7.00
CA SER A 25 2.18 0.77 -5.90
C SER A 25 1.93 1.43 -4.55
N ALA A 26 2.50 2.62 -4.34
CA ALA A 26 2.37 3.37 -3.10
C ALA A 26 0.93 3.89 -2.91
N VAL A 27 0.32 4.44 -3.96
CA VAL A 27 -1.04 4.96 -3.93
C VAL A 27 -2.05 3.80 -4.01
N GLY A 28 -2.58 3.41 -2.87
CA GLY A 28 -3.50 2.28 -2.74
C GLY A 28 -4.68 2.55 -1.81
N LEU A 29 -5.32 1.48 -1.40
CA LEU A 29 -6.41 1.52 -0.42
C LEU A 29 -5.96 2.16 0.91
N GLY A 30 -4.68 2.02 1.27
CA GLY A 30 -4.11 2.61 2.45
C GLY A 30 -4.18 4.13 2.50
N ASN A 31 -4.03 4.81 1.36
CA ASN A 31 -4.15 6.28 1.26
C ASN A 31 -5.61 6.73 1.31
N ILE A 32 -6.52 5.92 0.72
CA ILE A 32 -7.90 6.35 0.50
C ILE A 32 -8.78 6.11 1.72
N TRP A 33 -8.60 5.00 2.43
CA TRP A 33 -9.44 4.74 3.59
C TRP A 33 -8.68 4.77 4.93
N ARG A 34 -7.47 4.10 4.99
CA ARG A 34 -6.74 3.96 6.23
C ARG A 34 -6.17 5.28 6.72
N PHE A 35 -5.57 6.04 5.83
CA PHE A 35 -5.00 7.34 6.16
C PHE A 35 -6.03 8.34 6.72
N PRO A 36 -7.23 8.55 6.10
CA PRO A 36 -8.23 9.47 6.62
C PRO A 36 -8.72 9.12 8.02
N TYR A 37 -8.99 7.82 8.31
CA TYR A 37 -9.45 7.46 9.63
C TYR A 37 -8.35 7.59 10.69
N LEU A 38 -7.11 7.17 10.38
CA LEU A 38 -5.98 7.36 11.30
C LEU A 38 -5.73 8.86 11.57
N ALA A 39 -5.82 9.70 10.53
CA ALA A 39 -5.70 11.12 10.71
C ALA A 39 -6.81 11.67 11.64
N ALA A 40 -8.03 11.19 11.49
CA ALA A 40 -9.13 11.59 12.36
C ALA A 40 -8.98 11.11 13.81
N GLU A 41 -8.50 9.89 14.00
CA GLU A 41 -8.33 9.28 15.32
C GLU A 41 -7.14 9.86 16.08
N TYR A 42 -6.03 10.14 15.39
CA TYR A 42 -4.76 10.55 15.99
C TYR A 42 -4.42 12.02 15.81
N GLY A 43 -5.42 12.89 15.73
CA GLY A 43 -5.30 14.33 15.91
C GLY A 43 -5.24 15.17 14.63
N GLY A 44 -5.76 14.67 13.52
CA GLY A 44 -5.94 15.46 12.28
C GLY A 44 -4.64 16.02 11.72
N GLY A 45 -4.49 17.35 11.77
CA GLY A 45 -3.32 18.03 11.21
C GLY A 45 -1.99 17.68 11.87
N ILE A 46 -1.96 17.30 13.15
CA ILE A 46 -0.72 16.87 13.81
C ILE A 46 -0.30 15.47 13.34
N PHE A 47 -1.27 14.58 13.03
CA PHE A 47 -0.99 13.31 12.38
C PHE A 47 -0.40 13.52 10.98
N LEU A 48 -1.01 14.40 10.17
CA LEU A 48 -0.51 14.75 8.84
C LEU A 48 0.91 15.29 8.90
N LEU A 49 1.20 16.23 9.81
CA LEU A 49 2.55 16.78 9.96
C LEU A 49 3.57 15.68 10.33
N THR A 50 3.21 14.82 11.28
CA THR A 50 4.05 13.70 11.73
C THR A 50 4.31 12.73 10.58
N TYR A 51 3.26 12.38 9.81
CA TYR A 51 3.39 11.52 8.64
C TYR A 51 4.35 12.11 7.60
N LEU A 52 4.18 13.38 7.24
CA LEU A 52 5.04 14.05 6.26
C LEU A 52 6.51 14.08 6.70
N LEU A 53 6.79 14.36 7.98
CA LEU A 53 8.13 14.32 8.51
C LEU A 53 8.74 12.90 8.43
N LEU A 54 7.97 11.87 8.77
CA LEU A 54 8.39 10.48 8.66
C LEU A 54 8.59 10.05 7.20
N ALA A 55 7.72 10.47 6.28
CA ALA A 55 7.84 10.12 4.87
C ALA A 55 9.11 10.68 4.22
N VAL A 56 9.46 11.96 4.50
CA VAL A 56 10.66 12.60 3.92
C VAL A 56 11.97 12.21 4.62
N THR A 57 11.90 11.55 5.77
CA THR A 57 13.08 11.10 6.51
C THR A 57 13.21 9.58 6.44
N PHE A 58 12.37 8.88 7.18
CA PHE A 58 12.42 7.43 7.28
C PHE A 58 11.98 6.75 5.97
N GLY A 59 10.84 7.18 5.40
CA GLY A 59 10.33 6.67 4.14
C GLY A 59 11.33 6.86 3.01
N TYR A 60 11.89 8.08 2.87
CA TYR A 60 12.97 8.36 1.93
C TYR A 60 14.14 7.39 2.08
N THR A 61 14.61 7.19 3.32
CA THR A 61 15.75 6.32 3.61
C THR A 61 15.49 4.87 3.17
N MET A 62 14.32 4.35 3.47
CA MET A 62 13.96 2.97 3.10
C MET A 62 13.74 2.79 1.60
N ILE A 63 13.06 3.73 0.93
CA ILE A 63 12.87 3.68 -0.53
C ILE A 63 14.22 3.70 -1.25
N VAL A 64 15.13 4.60 -0.86
CA VAL A 64 16.49 4.64 -1.43
C VAL A 64 17.22 3.33 -1.21
N SER A 65 17.16 2.78 0.00
CA SER A 65 17.84 1.53 0.38
C SER A 65 17.39 0.35 -0.47
N GLU A 66 16.09 0.07 -0.47
CA GLU A 66 15.52 -1.09 -1.16
C GLU A 66 15.64 -0.96 -2.68
N THR A 67 15.40 0.25 -3.21
CA THR A 67 15.55 0.51 -4.65
C THR A 67 17.01 0.37 -5.10
N ALA A 68 17.97 0.89 -4.33
CA ALA A 68 19.40 0.75 -4.65
C ALA A 68 19.84 -0.70 -4.62
N LEU A 69 19.43 -1.47 -3.61
CA LEU A 69 19.72 -2.91 -3.51
C LEU A 69 19.13 -3.67 -4.71
N GLY A 70 17.86 -3.40 -5.07
CA GLY A 70 17.22 -4.01 -6.22
C GLY A 70 17.91 -3.63 -7.54
N ARG A 71 18.22 -2.34 -7.74
CA ARG A 71 18.87 -1.83 -8.96
C ARG A 71 20.29 -2.38 -9.14
N GLY A 72 21.06 -2.40 -8.07
CA GLY A 72 22.44 -2.85 -8.10
C GLY A 72 22.59 -4.36 -8.30
N THR A 73 21.72 -5.16 -7.69
CA THR A 73 21.75 -6.62 -7.80
C THR A 73 21.00 -7.17 -9.00
N ARG A 74 20.02 -6.41 -9.54
CA ARG A 74 19.12 -6.87 -10.62
C ARG A 74 18.30 -8.10 -10.22
N LYS A 75 17.97 -8.25 -8.93
CA LYS A 75 17.26 -9.39 -8.38
C LYS A 75 16.06 -9.00 -7.55
N SER A 76 15.15 -9.96 -7.33
CA SER A 76 14.07 -9.90 -6.34
C SER A 76 14.63 -9.84 -4.90
N PRO A 77 13.79 -9.59 -3.87
CA PRO A 77 14.29 -9.44 -2.49
C PRO A 77 15.20 -10.56 -2.02
N VAL A 78 14.80 -11.82 -2.22
CA VAL A 78 15.58 -12.99 -1.77
C VAL A 78 16.95 -13.00 -2.43
N GLY A 79 16.99 -12.87 -3.75
CA GLY A 79 18.23 -12.84 -4.50
C GLY A 79 19.12 -11.63 -4.17
N ALA A 80 18.53 -10.48 -3.83
CA ALA A 80 19.27 -9.30 -3.38
C ALA A 80 19.95 -9.54 -2.03
N PHE A 81 19.23 -10.13 -1.06
CA PHE A 81 19.80 -10.50 0.23
C PHE A 81 20.91 -11.54 0.09
N HIS A 82 20.70 -12.61 -0.69
CA HIS A 82 21.72 -13.63 -0.94
C HIS A 82 22.98 -13.10 -1.63
N HIS A 83 22.86 -12.04 -2.43
CA HIS A 83 24.00 -11.42 -3.10
C HIS A 83 25.03 -10.89 -2.10
N PHE A 84 24.56 -10.28 -1.00
CA PHE A 84 25.42 -9.63 0.00
C PHE A 84 25.66 -10.47 1.25
N GLY A 85 24.67 -11.30 1.65
CA GLY A 85 24.75 -12.08 2.89
C GLY A 85 24.36 -13.54 2.68
N LYS A 86 25.27 -14.45 3.03
CA LYS A 86 25.08 -15.90 2.90
C LYS A 86 24.62 -16.59 4.18
N SER A 87 24.45 -15.86 5.29
CA SER A 87 23.97 -16.44 6.55
C SER A 87 22.48 -16.73 6.52
N GLY A 88 22.03 -17.69 7.32
CA GLY A 88 20.62 -18.04 7.45
C GLY A 88 19.73 -16.86 7.85
N PHE A 89 20.25 -15.92 8.64
CA PHE A 89 19.55 -14.69 9.03
C PHE A 89 19.21 -13.81 7.81
N PHE A 90 20.16 -13.58 6.90
CA PHE A 90 19.91 -12.77 5.70
C PHE A 90 19.02 -13.50 4.71
N THR A 91 19.16 -14.83 4.60
CA THR A 91 18.23 -15.65 3.82
C THR A 91 16.79 -15.50 4.33
N ALA A 92 16.59 -15.61 5.64
CA ALA A 92 15.27 -15.40 6.26
C ALA A 92 14.73 -13.98 6.02
N GLY A 93 15.57 -12.93 6.15
CA GLY A 93 15.19 -11.55 5.86
C GLY A 93 14.73 -11.34 4.42
N GLY A 94 15.42 -11.94 3.45
CA GLY A 94 15.02 -11.93 2.03
C GLY A 94 13.68 -12.61 1.80
N TRP A 95 13.45 -13.78 2.40
CA TRP A 95 12.19 -14.51 2.29
C TRP A 95 11.04 -13.80 2.99
N ILE A 96 11.25 -13.18 4.16
CA ILE A 96 10.21 -12.37 4.82
C ILE A 96 9.75 -11.25 3.87
N ASN A 97 10.69 -10.50 3.27
CA ASN A 97 10.38 -9.48 2.26
C ASN A 97 9.55 -10.03 1.08
N ALA A 98 9.82 -11.25 0.64
CA ALA A 98 9.15 -11.87 -0.50
C ALA A 98 7.78 -12.47 -0.14
N VAL A 99 7.62 -13.00 1.08
CA VAL A 99 6.37 -13.62 1.53
C VAL A 99 5.31 -12.59 1.89
N ILE A 100 5.70 -11.41 2.38
CA ILE A 100 4.75 -10.33 2.70
C ILE A 100 3.79 -10.03 1.54
N PRO A 101 4.24 -9.71 0.31
CA PRO A 101 3.32 -9.45 -0.79
C PRO A 101 2.50 -10.68 -1.19
N MET A 102 3.02 -11.90 -0.99
CA MET A 102 2.29 -13.15 -1.24
C MET A 102 1.11 -13.34 -0.27
N LEU A 103 1.21 -12.81 0.96
CA LEU A 103 0.13 -12.86 1.95
C LEU A 103 -0.82 -11.66 1.83
N ILE A 104 -0.31 -10.46 1.49
CA ILE A 104 -1.13 -9.26 1.33
C ILE A 104 -2.03 -9.38 0.10
N LEU A 105 -1.49 -9.79 -1.04
CA LEU A 105 -2.19 -9.81 -2.31
C LEU A 105 -3.54 -10.56 -2.28
N PRO A 106 -3.67 -11.74 -1.66
CA PRO A 106 -4.93 -12.46 -1.55
C PRO A 106 -6.04 -11.65 -0.85
N TYR A 107 -5.82 -11.22 0.39
CA TYR A 107 -6.86 -10.48 1.12
C TYR A 107 -7.10 -9.07 0.54
N TYR A 108 -6.09 -8.44 0.01
CA TYR A 108 -6.20 -7.17 -0.70
C TYR A 108 -7.10 -7.28 -1.94
N SER A 109 -7.02 -8.41 -2.64
CA SER A 109 -7.87 -8.69 -3.81
C SER A 109 -9.33 -8.95 -3.43
N VAL A 110 -9.60 -9.48 -2.23
CA VAL A 110 -10.97 -9.56 -1.70
C VAL A 110 -11.57 -8.17 -1.55
N ILE A 111 -10.82 -7.24 -0.94
CA ILE A 111 -11.25 -5.85 -0.79
C ILE A 111 -11.42 -5.19 -2.18
N GLY A 112 -10.51 -5.47 -3.11
CA GLY A 112 -10.64 -5.04 -4.52
C GLY A 112 -11.93 -5.54 -5.18
N GLY A 113 -12.36 -6.76 -4.85
CA GLY A 113 -13.65 -7.32 -5.25
C GLY A 113 -14.83 -6.52 -4.66
N TRP A 114 -14.78 -6.15 -3.39
CA TRP A 114 -15.81 -5.30 -2.76
C TRP A 114 -15.92 -3.94 -3.45
N VAL A 115 -14.78 -3.31 -3.74
CA VAL A 115 -14.73 -2.05 -4.50
C VAL A 115 -15.37 -2.20 -5.88
N THR A 116 -15.08 -3.29 -6.58
CA THR A 116 -15.65 -3.58 -7.91
C THR A 116 -17.16 -3.75 -7.84
N ARG A 117 -17.67 -4.45 -6.82
CA ARG A 117 -19.12 -4.58 -6.57
C ARG A 117 -19.78 -3.22 -6.33
N TYR A 118 -19.20 -2.38 -5.47
CA TYR A 118 -19.75 -1.07 -5.19
C TYR A 118 -19.78 -0.15 -6.42
N LEU A 119 -18.72 -0.17 -7.24
CA LEU A 119 -18.70 0.55 -8.50
C LEU A 119 -19.82 0.08 -9.43
N PHE A 120 -20.03 -1.23 -9.55
CA PHE A 120 -21.08 -1.79 -10.36
C PHE A 120 -22.47 -1.30 -9.92
N GLU A 121 -22.77 -1.32 -8.63
CA GLU A 121 -24.05 -0.86 -8.08
C GLU A 121 -24.26 0.65 -8.28
N TYR A 122 -23.21 1.47 -8.12
CA TYR A 122 -23.30 2.90 -8.43
C TYR A 122 -23.58 3.16 -9.91
N LEU A 123 -22.99 2.38 -10.81
CA LEU A 123 -23.28 2.45 -12.26
C LEU A 123 -24.70 1.97 -12.59
N ALA A 124 -25.24 1.03 -11.83
CA ALA A 124 -26.64 0.58 -11.94
C ALA A 124 -27.64 1.61 -11.37
N GLY A 125 -27.18 2.60 -10.61
CA GLY A 125 -28.04 3.65 -10.02
C GLY A 125 -28.57 3.33 -8.62
N ASP A 126 -28.10 2.26 -7.98
CA ASP A 126 -28.61 1.75 -6.70
C ASP A 126 -28.03 2.46 -5.47
N THR A 127 -27.83 3.77 -5.56
CA THR A 127 -27.22 4.60 -4.48
C THR A 127 -27.93 4.46 -3.14
N LYS A 128 -29.27 4.36 -3.15
CA LYS A 128 -30.05 4.22 -1.91
C LYS A 128 -29.84 2.86 -1.24
N LEU A 129 -29.66 1.80 -2.03
CA LEU A 129 -29.38 0.46 -1.53
C LEU A 129 -28.03 0.42 -0.84
N LEU A 130 -27.02 1.00 -1.47
CA LEU A 130 -25.64 1.10 -0.91
C LEU A 130 -25.56 1.89 0.39
N ALA A 131 -26.45 2.85 0.60
CA ALA A 131 -26.52 3.67 1.82
C ALA A 131 -27.18 2.96 3.02
N THR A 132 -27.69 1.72 2.86
CA THR A 132 -28.26 0.97 3.96
C THR A 132 -27.19 0.35 4.85
N ASN A 133 -27.46 0.25 6.16
CA ASN A 133 -26.53 -0.38 7.12
C ASN A 133 -26.29 -1.87 6.85
N THR A 134 -27.23 -2.52 6.16
CA THR A 134 -27.28 -3.98 6.00
C THR A 134 -26.61 -4.46 4.71
N PHE A 135 -26.49 -3.58 3.70
CA PHE A 135 -26.00 -4.01 2.39
C PHE A 135 -24.60 -4.63 2.44
N PHE A 136 -23.64 -3.93 3.07
CA PHE A 136 -22.26 -4.42 3.13
C PHE A 136 -22.18 -5.76 3.90
N GLY A 137 -22.81 -5.84 5.07
CA GLY A 137 -22.83 -7.08 5.86
C GLY A 137 -23.49 -8.25 5.12
N ALA A 138 -24.63 -8.00 4.46
CA ALA A 138 -25.31 -9.02 3.65
C ALA A 138 -24.46 -9.47 2.45
N PHE A 139 -23.78 -8.55 1.79
CA PHE A 139 -22.92 -8.85 0.65
C PHE A 139 -21.72 -9.71 1.05
N VAL A 140 -20.96 -9.31 2.09
CA VAL A 140 -19.75 -10.05 2.50
C VAL A 140 -20.06 -11.40 3.16
N SER A 141 -21.24 -11.58 3.72
CA SER A 141 -21.71 -12.86 4.27
C SER A 141 -22.26 -13.81 3.20
N ASP A 142 -22.66 -13.29 2.03
CA ASP A 142 -23.00 -14.13 0.86
C ASP A 142 -21.72 -14.63 0.20
N GLY A 143 -21.29 -15.84 0.57
CA GLY A 143 -20.05 -16.42 0.07
C GLY A 143 -19.98 -16.48 -1.47
N MET A 144 -21.10 -16.75 -2.19
CA MET A 144 -21.09 -16.81 -3.63
C MET A 144 -20.89 -15.43 -4.28
N ALA A 145 -21.60 -14.43 -3.79
CA ALA A 145 -21.47 -13.06 -4.31
C ALA A 145 -20.08 -12.47 -4.01
N ALA A 146 -19.56 -12.66 -2.77
CA ALA A 146 -18.24 -12.20 -2.38
C ALA A 146 -17.13 -12.85 -3.23
N GLU A 147 -17.16 -14.19 -3.42
CA GLU A 147 -16.20 -14.92 -4.26
C GLU A 147 -16.27 -14.48 -5.74
N PHE A 148 -17.46 -14.29 -6.30
CA PHE A 148 -17.58 -13.85 -7.69
C PHE A 148 -16.82 -12.54 -7.94
N TRP A 149 -17.03 -11.52 -7.10
CA TRP A 149 -16.39 -10.21 -7.26
C TRP A 149 -14.89 -10.24 -6.94
N PHE A 150 -14.48 -11.05 -5.97
CA PHE A 150 -13.07 -11.34 -5.71
C PHE A 150 -12.37 -11.94 -6.95
N ILE A 151 -12.99 -12.93 -7.60
CA ILE A 151 -12.45 -13.56 -8.83
C ILE A 151 -12.40 -12.56 -9.97
N VAL A 152 -13.42 -11.72 -10.15
CA VAL A 152 -13.44 -10.67 -11.19
C VAL A 152 -12.26 -9.71 -11.03
N PHE A 153 -12.03 -9.20 -9.80
CA PHE A 153 -10.89 -8.33 -9.54
C PHE A 153 -9.55 -9.05 -9.76
N THR A 154 -9.40 -10.26 -9.24
CA THR A 154 -8.21 -11.11 -9.41
C THR A 154 -7.89 -11.37 -10.87
N ALA A 155 -8.89 -11.66 -11.71
CA ALA A 155 -8.71 -11.86 -13.14
C ALA A 155 -8.19 -10.58 -13.83
N GLY A 156 -8.66 -9.40 -13.42
CA GLY A 156 -8.16 -8.12 -13.91
C GLY A 156 -6.66 -7.91 -13.58
N VAL A 157 -6.25 -8.19 -12.34
CA VAL A 157 -4.84 -8.13 -11.91
C VAL A 157 -3.98 -9.06 -12.75
N LEU A 158 -4.40 -10.32 -12.91
CA LEU A 158 -3.61 -11.32 -13.63
C LEU A 158 -3.49 -11.02 -15.12
N ALA A 159 -4.55 -10.51 -15.75
CA ALA A 159 -4.50 -10.10 -17.16
C ALA A 159 -3.39 -9.05 -17.40
N ILE A 160 -3.23 -8.11 -16.46
CA ILE A 160 -2.20 -7.07 -16.53
C ILE A 160 -0.80 -7.66 -16.30
N ILE A 161 -0.65 -8.56 -15.33
CA ILE A 161 0.63 -9.23 -15.04
C ILE A 161 1.10 -10.09 -16.23
N LEU A 162 0.20 -10.82 -16.87
CA LEU A 162 0.51 -11.62 -18.07
C LEU A 162 1.00 -10.78 -19.24
N ALA A 163 0.51 -9.54 -19.37
CA ALA A 163 1.00 -8.60 -20.38
C ALA A 163 2.45 -8.11 -20.14
N GLY A 164 3.02 -8.39 -18.95
CA GLY A 164 4.41 -8.11 -18.59
C GLY A 164 4.66 -6.70 -18.05
N VAL A 165 5.93 -6.42 -17.71
CA VAL A 165 6.30 -5.17 -17.04
C VAL A 165 6.03 -3.96 -17.92
N LYS A 166 6.50 -3.97 -19.17
CA LYS A 166 6.40 -2.80 -20.06
C LYS A 166 5.00 -2.58 -20.62
N ASN A 167 4.36 -3.63 -21.12
CA ASN A 167 3.06 -3.54 -21.80
C ASN A 167 1.87 -3.65 -20.83
N GLY A 168 2.05 -4.28 -19.68
CA GLY A 168 1.07 -4.38 -18.62
C GLY A 168 1.28 -3.28 -17.57
N ILE A 169 2.18 -3.49 -16.63
CA ILE A 169 2.38 -2.66 -15.43
C ILE A 169 2.61 -1.19 -15.79
N GLU A 170 3.64 -0.91 -16.60
CA GLU A 170 4.02 0.46 -16.95
C GLU A 170 2.92 1.19 -17.73
N ARG A 171 2.32 0.51 -18.71
CA ARG A 171 1.26 1.11 -19.54
C ARG A 171 0.01 1.42 -18.73
N VAL A 172 -0.39 0.50 -17.88
CA VAL A 172 -1.58 0.66 -17.00
C VAL A 172 -1.33 1.79 -16.01
N SER A 173 -0.18 1.81 -15.32
CA SER A 173 0.16 2.88 -14.37
C SER A 173 0.23 4.26 -15.03
N LYS A 174 0.74 4.36 -16.27
CA LYS A 174 0.78 5.62 -17.02
C LYS A 174 -0.60 6.20 -17.35
N ILE A 175 -1.62 5.36 -17.44
CA ILE A 175 -3.00 5.79 -17.72
C ILE A 175 -3.74 6.02 -16.40
N MET A 176 -3.69 5.04 -15.50
CA MET A 176 -4.51 5.05 -14.29
C MET A 176 -4.07 6.14 -13.30
N MET A 177 -2.77 6.38 -13.12
CA MET A 177 -2.29 7.36 -12.15
C MET A 177 -2.72 8.81 -12.44
N PRO A 178 -2.55 9.35 -13.67
CA PRO A 178 -3.06 10.69 -13.98
C PRO A 178 -4.59 10.79 -13.84
N VAL A 179 -5.34 9.77 -14.28
CA VAL A 179 -6.80 9.75 -14.14
C VAL A 179 -7.20 9.74 -12.67
N LEU A 180 -6.55 8.92 -11.84
CA LEU A 180 -6.77 8.84 -10.40
C LEU A 180 -6.58 10.22 -9.74
N ILE A 181 -5.52 10.94 -10.08
CA ILE A 181 -5.25 12.28 -9.54
C ILE A 181 -6.37 13.27 -9.91
N VAL A 182 -6.80 13.26 -11.18
CA VAL A 182 -7.89 14.14 -11.64
C VAL A 182 -9.20 13.81 -10.90
N LEU A 183 -9.54 12.52 -10.78
CA LEU A 183 -10.73 12.09 -10.04
C LEU A 183 -10.64 12.48 -8.55
N ALA A 184 -9.46 12.34 -7.94
CA ALA A 184 -9.23 12.74 -6.53
C ALA A 184 -9.44 14.25 -6.34
N ILE A 185 -8.92 15.08 -7.23
CA ILE A 185 -9.09 16.53 -7.18
C ILE A 185 -10.57 16.90 -7.34
N MET A 186 -11.30 16.25 -8.26
CA MET A 186 -12.74 16.53 -8.46
C MET A 186 -13.56 16.19 -7.21
N VAL A 187 -13.37 15.03 -6.61
CA VAL A 187 -14.12 14.62 -5.41
C VAL A 187 -13.72 15.46 -4.20
N ALA A 188 -12.43 15.74 -3.99
CA ALA A 188 -11.96 16.60 -2.90
C ALA A 188 -12.50 18.03 -3.04
N GLY A 189 -12.43 18.60 -4.25
CA GLY A 189 -13.00 19.91 -4.54
C GLY A 189 -14.49 19.99 -4.22
N TYR A 190 -15.26 18.98 -4.65
CA TYR A 190 -16.69 18.93 -4.33
C TYR A 190 -16.95 18.77 -2.82
N SER A 191 -16.20 17.87 -2.15
CA SER A 191 -16.33 17.63 -0.71
C SER A 191 -16.14 18.90 0.13
N VAL A 192 -15.13 19.71 -0.20
CA VAL A 192 -14.82 20.96 0.52
C VAL A 192 -15.90 22.03 0.35
N THR A 193 -16.69 21.98 -0.74
CA THR A 193 -17.79 22.94 -0.98
C THR A 193 -19.07 22.63 -0.20
N LEU A 194 -19.17 21.49 0.46
CA LEU A 194 -20.36 21.11 1.22
C LEU A 194 -20.57 22.03 2.44
N PRO A 195 -21.82 22.37 2.79
CA PRO A 195 -22.11 23.11 4.01
C PRO A 195 -21.59 22.37 5.26
N GLY A 196 -20.80 23.05 6.09
CA GLY A 196 -20.19 22.46 7.29
C GLY A 196 -18.85 21.71 7.06
N ALA A 197 -18.43 21.50 5.81
CA ALA A 197 -17.20 20.80 5.47
C ALA A 197 -15.91 21.51 5.97
N TRP A 198 -15.96 22.84 6.12
CA TRP A 198 -14.78 23.64 6.48
C TRP A 198 -14.21 23.27 7.86
N ALA A 199 -15.05 22.86 8.80
CA ALA A 199 -14.59 22.35 10.10
C ALA A 199 -13.68 21.12 9.92
N GLY A 200 -14.04 20.20 9.03
CA GLY A 200 -13.22 19.02 8.70
C GLY A 200 -11.92 19.39 7.99
N VAL A 201 -11.94 20.39 7.08
CA VAL A 201 -10.72 20.90 6.44
C VAL A 201 -9.77 21.48 7.50
N THR A 202 -10.28 22.32 8.40
CA THR A 202 -9.47 22.93 9.48
C THR A 202 -8.92 21.86 10.41
N TYR A 203 -9.73 20.90 10.83
CA TYR A 203 -9.30 19.77 11.66
C TYR A 203 -8.15 18.99 11.05
N PHE A 204 -8.23 18.70 9.75
CA PHE A 204 -7.22 17.90 9.05
C PHE A 204 -5.97 18.68 8.66
N MET A 205 -6.10 19.97 8.27
CA MET A 205 -4.98 20.73 7.72
C MET A 205 -4.20 21.53 8.77
N VAL A 206 -4.83 21.85 9.90
CA VAL A 206 -4.20 22.69 10.94
C VAL A 206 -3.67 21.81 12.06
N PRO A 207 -2.33 21.75 12.26
CA PRO A 207 -1.75 20.99 13.36
C PRO A 207 -2.16 21.58 14.71
N ASN A 208 -2.74 20.75 15.60
CA ASN A 208 -3.01 21.10 16.99
C ASN A 208 -2.18 20.21 17.91
N LEU A 209 -1.23 20.80 18.65
CA LEU A 209 -0.34 20.07 19.55
C LEU A 209 -1.08 19.46 20.76
N GLU A 210 -2.26 19.98 21.12
CA GLU A 210 -3.08 19.41 22.20
C GLU A 210 -3.57 17.99 21.88
N HIS A 211 -3.72 17.69 20.58
CA HIS A 211 -4.11 16.35 20.10
C HIS A 211 -2.92 15.42 19.87
N PHE A 212 -1.68 15.88 20.13
CA PHE A 212 -0.50 15.05 19.96
C PHE A 212 -0.43 13.97 21.05
N SER A 213 -0.22 12.74 20.62
CA SER A 213 0.06 11.62 21.49
C SER A 213 1.25 10.82 20.94
N TRP A 214 1.87 9.99 21.77
CA TRP A 214 2.89 9.07 21.27
C TRP A 214 2.32 8.11 20.24
N MET A 215 1.05 7.76 20.35
CA MET A 215 0.33 6.92 19.39
C MET A 215 0.20 7.58 18.02
N THR A 216 0.13 8.93 17.94
CA THR A 216 0.19 9.66 16.68
C THR A 216 1.45 9.30 15.88
N VAL A 217 2.61 9.21 16.55
CA VAL A 217 3.88 8.85 15.90
C VAL A 217 3.88 7.39 15.46
N VAL A 218 3.45 6.47 16.33
CA VAL A 218 3.43 5.03 16.03
C VAL A 218 2.48 4.74 14.86
N SER A 219 1.28 5.30 14.90
CA SER A 219 0.27 5.13 13.84
C SER A 219 0.69 5.76 12.51
N ALA A 220 1.27 6.97 12.55
CA ALA A 220 1.80 7.63 11.35
C ALA A 220 2.96 6.83 10.73
N MET A 221 3.81 6.21 11.56
CA MET A 221 4.91 5.38 11.08
C MET A 221 4.41 4.08 10.46
N GLY A 222 3.46 3.39 11.10
CA GLY A 222 2.80 2.21 10.53
C GLY A 222 2.10 2.52 9.21
N GLN A 223 1.40 3.66 9.12
CA GLN A 223 0.78 4.12 7.88
C GLN A 223 1.82 4.40 6.79
N MET A 224 2.94 5.03 7.12
CA MET A 224 4.01 5.34 6.17
C MET A 224 4.64 4.06 5.58
N PHE A 225 4.87 3.02 6.37
CA PHE A 225 5.36 1.73 5.87
C PHE A 225 4.42 1.13 4.85
N TYR A 226 3.15 1.06 5.20
CA TYR A 226 2.11 0.47 4.35
C TYR A 226 1.92 1.28 3.06
N SER A 227 1.80 2.60 3.18
CA SER A 227 1.52 3.51 2.08
C SER A 227 2.68 3.56 1.07
N LEU A 228 3.92 3.74 1.53
CA LEU A 228 5.08 3.85 0.64
C LEU A 228 5.57 2.49 0.08
N SER A 229 4.84 1.39 0.32
CA SER A 229 5.22 0.04 -0.12
C SER A 229 6.61 -0.40 0.36
N VAL A 230 7.03 0.06 1.54
CA VAL A 230 8.33 -0.24 2.15
C VAL A 230 8.29 -1.60 2.86
N ALA A 231 9.39 -2.31 2.85
CA ALA A 231 9.59 -3.59 3.56
C ALA A 231 8.70 -4.75 3.08
N MET A 232 8.13 -4.65 1.88
CA MET A 232 7.32 -5.70 1.26
C MET A 232 7.89 -6.16 -0.11
N GLY A 233 9.18 -5.97 -0.34
CA GLY A 233 9.89 -6.49 -1.51
C GLY A 233 9.60 -5.78 -2.83
N ILE A 234 8.59 -4.91 -2.90
CA ILE A 234 8.18 -4.22 -4.13
C ILE A 234 9.28 -3.31 -4.65
N LEU A 235 9.90 -2.52 -3.77
CA LEU A 235 10.95 -1.59 -4.14
C LEU A 235 12.23 -2.29 -4.62
N TYR A 236 12.55 -3.47 -4.07
CA TYR A 236 13.60 -4.35 -4.62
C TYR A 236 13.26 -4.78 -6.03
N THR A 237 12.05 -5.30 -6.24
CA THR A 237 11.60 -5.81 -7.54
C THR A 237 11.59 -4.70 -8.59
N TYR A 238 10.96 -3.56 -8.31
CA TYR A 238 10.91 -2.44 -9.24
C TYR A 238 12.26 -1.75 -9.41
N GLY A 239 13.06 -1.68 -8.34
CA GLY A 239 14.47 -1.27 -8.42
C GLY A 239 15.25 -2.15 -9.39
N SER A 240 15.03 -3.46 -9.38
CA SER A 240 15.71 -4.38 -10.30
C SER A 240 15.35 -4.16 -11.78
N TYR A 241 14.23 -3.50 -12.07
CA TYR A 241 13.80 -3.08 -13.41
C TYR A 241 14.23 -1.66 -13.76
N MET A 242 14.77 -0.91 -12.78
CA MET A 242 15.24 0.47 -12.97
C MET A 242 16.56 0.49 -13.72
N LYS A 243 16.67 1.36 -14.73
CA LYS A 243 17.94 1.58 -15.45
C LYS A 243 18.89 2.41 -14.59
N LYS A 244 20.20 2.17 -14.75
CA LYS A 244 21.24 2.88 -14.00
C LYS A 244 21.32 4.39 -14.29
N GLU A 245 20.85 4.80 -15.46
CA GLU A 245 20.78 6.22 -15.89
C GLU A 245 19.71 7.03 -15.14
N PHE A 246 18.72 6.36 -14.51
CA PHE A 246 17.63 7.07 -13.85
C PHE A 246 18.09 7.57 -12.48
N ASP A 247 17.87 8.87 -12.23
CA ASP A 247 18.16 9.51 -10.96
C ASP A 247 17.26 8.91 -9.86
N LEU A 248 17.87 8.07 -9.01
CA LEU A 248 17.19 7.33 -7.96
C LEU A 248 16.65 8.26 -6.87
N GLU A 249 17.48 9.24 -6.45
CA GLU A 249 17.09 10.17 -5.39
C GLU A 249 15.89 11.02 -5.81
N HIS A 250 15.95 11.60 -7.02
CA HIS A 250 14.84 12.39 -7.53
C HIS A 250 13.56 11.55 -7.75
N ALA A 251 13.70 10.31 -8.23
CA ALA A 251 12.57 9.39 -8.36
C ALA A 251 11.93 9.08 -7.00
N THR A 252 12.73 8.88 -5.95
CA THR A 252 12.27 8.67 -4.58
C THR A 252 11.41 9.84 -4.09
N PHE A 253 11.88 11.08 -4.25
CA PHE A 253 11.09 12.26 -3.87
C PHE A 253 9.79 12.38 -4.67
N GLN A 254 9.79 12.02 -5.95
CA GLN A 254 8.57 12.00 -6.74
C GLN A 254 7.55 10.98 -6.20
N VAL A 255 8.02 9.79 -5.83
CA VAL A 255 7.14 8.76 -5.23
C VAL A 255 6.54 9.25 -3.91
N ILE A 256 7.34 9.82 -3.01
CA ILE A 256 6.87 10.39 -1.74
C ILE A 256 5.86 11.52 -1.98
N ALA A 257 6.12 12.39 -2.95
CA ALA A 257 5.21 13.49 -3.29
C ALA A 257 3.87 12.98 -3.85
N PHE A 258 3.88 11.96 -4.71
CA PHE A 258 2.64 11.34 -5.20
C PHE A 258 1.85 10.68 -4.07
N ASP A 259 2.50 9.87 -3.25
CA ASP A 259 1.88 9.18 -2.13
C ASP A 259 1.26 10.16 -1.12
N SER A 260 2.07 11.10 -0.61
CA SER A 260 1.61 12.10 0.35
C SER A 260 0.53 13.02 -0.24
N GLY A 261 0.68 13.41 -1.51
CA GLY A 261 -0.31 14.22 -2.21
C GLY A 261 -1.66 13.53 -2.33
N ILE A 262 -1.67 12.24 -2.69
CA ILE A 262 -2.92 11.46 -2.75
C ILE A 262 -3.48 11.20 -1.36
N SER A 263 -2.67 10.95 -0.34
CA SER A 263 -3.13 10.83 1.06
C SER A 263 -3.85 12.09 1.54
N VAL A 264 -3.30 13.26 1.22
CA VAL A 264 -3.94 14.57 1.52
C VAL A 264 -5.24 14.72 0.73
N LEU A 265 -5.25 14.47 -0.58
CA LEU A 265 -6.46 14.55 -1.40
C LEU A 265 -7.53 13.57 -0.90
N ALA A 266 -7.17 12.34 -0.58
CA ALA A 266 -8.08 11.33 -0.04
C ALA A 266 -8.70 11.78 1.29
N SER A 267 -7.90 12.37 2.18
CA SER A 267 -8.41 12.92 3.43
C SER A 267 -9.34 14.12 3.20
N LEU A 268 -9.03 14.99 2.23
CA LEU A 268 -9.90 16.09 1.84
C LEU A 268 -11.17 15.62 1.09
N MET A 269 -11.17 14.43 0.50
CA MET A 269 -12.41 13.82 -0.03
C MET A 269 -13.33 13.34 1.11
N ILE A 270 -12.77 12.74 2.14
CA ILE A 270 -13.51 11.97 3.14
C ILE A 270 -13.82 12.78 4.38
N ILE A 271 -12.82 13.37 5.03
CA ILE A 271 -12.99 14.06 6.32
C ILE A 271 -13.99 15.23 6.23
N PRO A 272 -13.86 16.17 5.27
CA PRO A 272 -14.83 17.28 5.16
C PRO A 272 -16.25 16.80 4.85
N ALA A 273 -16.41 15.77 4.00
CA ALA A 273 -17.71 15.20 3.66
C ALA A 273 -18.39 14.54 4.87
N VAL A 274 -17.63 13.79 5.67
CA VAL A 274 -18.14 13.16 6.91
C VAL A 274 -18.47 14.21 7.95
N PHE A 275 -17.65 15.26 8.13
CA PHE A 275 -17.94 16.38 9.04
C PHE A 275 -19.21 17.16 8.63
N ALA A 276 -19.39 17.42 7.34
CA ALA A 276 -20.61 18.03 6.82
C ALA A 276 -21.85 17.17 7.09
N PHE A 277 -21.73 15.85 6.96
CA PHE A 277 -22.83 14.91 7.20
C PHE A 277 -23.12 14.68 8.68
N SER A 278 -22.10 14.63 9.54
CA SER A 278 -22.21 14.32 10.98
C SER A 278 -22.45 15.54 11.86
N GLY A 279 -22.41 16.76 11.30
CA GLY A 279 -22.44 17.98 12.09
C GLY A 279 -21.13 18.25 12.85
N GLY A 280 -20.02 17.68 12.41
CA GLY A 280 -18.68 17.92 12.97
C GLY A 280 -18.19 16.85 13.95
N ASP A 281 -18.81 15.66 13.97
CA ASP A 281 -18.41 14.56 14.84
C ASP A 281 -17.31 13.69 14.19
N PRO A 282 -16.05 13.71 14.69
CA PRO A 282 -14.96 12.88 14.17
C PRO A 282 -15.17 11.38 14.40
N SER A 283 -15.99 10.97 15.40
CA SER A 283 -16.21 9.56 15.71
C SER A 283 -16.94 8.80 14.60
N MET A 284 -17.59 9.51 13.68
CA MET A 284 -18.20 8.94 12.49
C MET A 284 -17.18 8.46 11.44
N LEU A 285 -15.91 8.82 11.59
CA LEU A 285 -14.78 8.31 10.80
C LEU A 285 -14.30 6.96 11.39
N ASN A 286 -15.19 5.97 11.42
CA ASN A 286 -14.91 4.66 11.97
C ASN A 286 -13.74 3.98 11.24
N ALA A 287 -12.93 3.22 12.00
CA ALA A 287 -11.83 2.45 11.45
C ALA A 287 -12.28 1.31 10.52
N GLY A 288 -11.40 0.97 9.58
CA GLY A 288 -11.55 -0.21 8.74
C GLY A 288 -12.54 -0.09 7.58
N PRO A 289 -13.02 -1.22 7.06
CA PRO A 289 -13.91 -1.28 5.89
C PRO A 289 -15.22 -0.50 6.06
N SER A 290 -15.70 -0.35 7.29
CA SER A 290 -16.95 0.36 7.61
C SER A 290 -16.95 1.80 7.12
N LEU A 291 -15.84 2.50 7.15
CA LEU A 291 -15.73 3.86 6.62
C LEU A 291 -16.07 3.88 5.14
N MET A 292 -15.42 3.05 4.33
CA MET A 292 -15.55 3.07 2.87
C MET A 292 -16.87 2.46 2.40
N PHE A 293 -17.34 1.40 3.03
CA PHE A 293 -18.45 0.59 2.52
C PHE A 293 -19.79 0.84 3.24
N ILE A 294 -19.79 1.58 4.35
CA ILE A 294 -21.03 1.94 5.07
C ILE A 294 -21.16 3.46 5.18
N THR A 295 -20.17 4.15 5.76
CA THR A 295 -20.27 5.59 6.05
C THR A 295 -20.26 6.43 4.77
N ILE A 296 -19.28 6.22 3.87
CA ILE A 296 -19.14 6.99 2.63
C ILE A 296 -20.36 6.86 1.70
N PRO A 297 -20.95 5.68 1.46
CA PRO A 297 -22.20 5.58 0.68
C PRO A 297 -23.37 6.36 1.26
N LYS A 298 -23.51 6.45 2.60
CA LYS A 298 -24.54 7.27 3.26
C LYS A 298 -24.29 8.75 3.02
N VAL A 299 -23.02 9.19 3.17
CA VAL A 299 -22.62 10.56 2.89
C VAL A 299 -22.98 10.90 1.44
N PHE A 300 -22.62 10.06 0.46
CA PHE A 300 -22.96 10.28 -0.94
C PHE A 300 -24.47 10.29 -1.19
N ALA A 301 -25.24 9.41 -0.55
CA ALA A 301 -26.70 9.40 -0.70
C ALA A 301 -27.36 10.70 -0.17
N SER A 302 -26.72 11.43 0.74
CA SER A 302 -27.17 12.75 1.23
C SER A 302 -26.81 13.90 0.30
N MET A 303 -25.92 13.69 -0.69
CA MET A 303 -25.45 14.71 -1.61
C MET A 303 -26.36 14.82 -2.86
N GLY A 304 -26.54 16.05 -3.39
CA GLY A 304 -27.33 16.26 -4.60
C GLY A 304 -26.83 15.52 -5.86
N LEU A 305 -25.51 15.28 -5.96
CA LEU A 305 -24.85 14.55 -7.04
C LEU A 305 -24.30 13.17 -6.57
N GLY A 306 -24.87 12.59 -5.52
CA GLY A 306 -24.33 11.43 -4.82
C GLY A 306 -24.00 10.23 -5.69
N THR A 307 -24.85 9.88 -6.67
CA THR A 307 -24.59 8.79 -7.61
C THR A 307 -23.34 9.06 -8.45
N LEU A 308 -23.22 10.27 -9.01
CA LEU A 308 -22.05 10.63 -9.83
C LEU A 308 -20.78 10.63 -9.00
N VAL A 309 -20.82 11.23 -7.81
CA VAL A 309 -19.68 11.24 -6.87
C VAL A 309 -19.29 9.83 -6.48
N GLY A 310 -20.26 8.95 -6.23
CA GLY A 310 -20.03 7.54 -5.93
C GLY A 310 -19.34 6.79 -7.08
N VAL A 311 -19.80 6.96 -8.32
CA VAL A 311 -19.14 6.39 -9.52
C VAL A 311 -17.70 6.88 -9.63
N VAL A 312 -17.47 8.18 -9.52
CA VAL A 312 -16.14 8.78 -9.63
C VAL A 312 -15.23 8.29 -8.49
N PHE A 313 -15.72 8.26 -7.26
CA PHE A 313 -14.98 7.79 -6.08
C PHE A 313 -14.60 6.31 -6.20
N PHE A 314 -15.56 5.42 -6.46
CA PHE A 314 -15.26 3.97 -6.56
C PHE A 314 -14.44 3.61 -7.80
N THR A 315 -14.51 4.40 -8.88
CA THR A 315 -13.57 4.26 -10.01
C THR A 315 -12.14 4.61 -9.60
N LEU A 316 -11.96 5.71 -8.87
CA LEU A 316 -10.68 6.12 -8.30
C LEU A 316 -10.11 5.04 -7.37
N VAL A 317 -10.96 4.53 -6.45
CA VAL A 317 -10.57 3.48 -5.49
C VAL A 317 -10.21 2.18 -6.23
N LEU A 318 -10.93 1.82 -7.27
CA LEU A 318 -10.62 0.64 -8.10
C LEU A 318 -9.25 0.79 -8.79
N PHE A 319 -8.94 1.96 -9.32
CA PHE A 319 -7.63 2.21 -9.94
C PHE A 319 -6.50 2.13 -8.93
N ALA A 320 -6.67 2.71 -7.76
CA ALA A 320 -5.70 2.60 -6.67
C ALA A 320 -5.51 1.14 -6.21
N ALA A 321 -6.61 0.38 -6.07
CA ALA A 321 -6.56 -1.03 -5.71
C ALA A 321 -5.84 -1.87 -6.77
N LEU A 322 -6.13 -1.66 -8.05
CA LEU A 322 -5.51 -2.40 -9.15
C LEU A 322 -4.00 -2.12 -9.25
N THR A 323 -3.56 -0.87 -9.20
CA THR A 323 -2.14 -0.53 -9.33
C THR A 323 -1.30 -1.09 -8.20
N SER A 324 -1.81 -1.11 -6.97
CA SER A 324 -1.13 -1.73 -5.82
C SER A 324 -1.14 -3.26 -5.91
N ALA A 325 -2.28 -3.89 -6.25
CA ALA A 325 -2.38 -5.34 -6.41
C ALA A 325 -1.44 -5.87 -7.51
N ILE A 326 -1.29 -5.15 -8.62
CA ILE A 326 -0.34 -5.47 -9.69
C ILE A 326 1.10 -5.49 -9.15
N SER A 327 1.48 -4.55 -8.29
CA SER A 327 2.83 -4.46 -7.72
C SER A 327 3.14 -5.61 -6.76
N LEU A 328 2.16 -5.97 -5.92
CA LEU A 328 2.24 -7.14 -5.04
C LEU A 328 2.37 -8.44 -5.85
N ALA A 329 1.55 -8.60 -6.90
CA ALA A 329 1.59 -9.75 -7.78
C ALA A 329 2.91 -9.86 -8.54
N GLU A 330 3.42 -8.75 -9.10
CA GLU A 330 4.70 -8.75 -9.81
C GLU A 330 5.88 -9.11 -8.90
N THR A 331 5.87 -8.64 -7.66
CA THR A 331 6.90 -8.99 -6.69
C THR A 331 6.90 -10.49 -6.39
N SER A 332 5.72 -11.09 -6.23
CA SER A 332 5.55 -12.52 -6.03
C SER A 332 6.01 -13.33 -7.25
N VAL A 333 5.59 -12.92 -8.46
CA VAL A 333 5.99 -13.56 -9.74
C VAL A 333 7.51 -13.46 -9.93
N SER A 334 8.08 -12.28 -9.72
CA SER A 334 9.53 -12.03 -9.84
C SER A 334 10.34 -12.90 -8.87
N THR A 335 9.84 -13.11 -7.66
CA THR A 335 10.49 -13.97 -6.66
C THR A 335 10.50 -15.43 -7.14
N PHE A 336 9.37 -15.97 -7.61
CA PHE A 336 9.34 -17.35 -8.15
C PHE A 336 10.20 -17.52 -9.40
N GLN A 337 10.30 -16.49 -10.26
CA GLN A 337 11.21 -16.53 -11.41
C GLN A 337 12.68 -16.62 -10.97
N ASP A 338 13.07 -15.81 -9.97
CA ASP A 338 14.47 -15.71 -9.54
C ASP A 338 14.90 -16.92 -8.70
N GLU A 339 14.07 -17.41 -7.79
CA GLU A 339 14.44 -18.45 -6.82
C GLU A 339 14.13 -19.86 -7.34
N CYS A 340 13.02 -20.04 -8.07
CA CYS A 340 12.62 -21.34 -8.59
C CYS A 340 13.03 -21.56 -10.06
N GLY A 341 13.50 -20.51 -10.76
CA GLY A 341 13.83 -20.58 -12.18
C GLY A 341 12.62 -20.79 -13.09
N TRP A 342 11.41 -20.50 -12.60
CA TRP A 342 10.18 -20.74 -13.36
C TRP A 342 9.97 -19.70 -14.45
N SER A 343 9.29 -20.08 -15.53
CA SER A 343 8.87 -19.15 -16.55
C SER A 343 7.85 -18.15 -15.98
N ARG A 344 7.75 -16.95 -16.58
CA ARG A 344 6.79 -15.93 -16.15
C ARG A 344 5.36 -16.46 -16.09
N ASN A 345 4.91 -17.18 -17.11
CA ASN A 345 3.55 -17.72 -17.18
C ASN A 345 3.28 -18.72 -16.04
N PHE A 346 4.23 -19.59 -15.75
CA PHE A 346 4.10 -20.57 -14.67
C PHE A 346 4.14 -19.89 -13.29
N SER A 347 5.02 -18.91 -13.09
CA SER A 347 5.06 -18.11 -11.86
C SER A 347 3.76 -17.34 -11.65
N THR A 348 3.20 -16.76 -12.71
CA THR A 348 1.90 -16.07 -12.65
C THR A 348 0.77 -17.02 -12.29
N PHE A 349 0.78 -18.24 -12.86
CA PHE A 349 -0.20 -19.27 -12.50
C PHE A 349 -0.06 -19.71 -11.04
N ALA A 350 1.16 -19.89 -10.53
CA ALA A 350 1.39 -20.21 -9.12
C ALA A 350 0.88 -19.10 -8.18
N VAL A 351 1.12 -17.82 -8.52
CA VAL A 351 0.57 -16.68 -7.79
C VAL A 351 -0.96 -16.66 -7.86
N PHE A 352 -1.57 -17.01 -9.01
CA PHE A 352 -3.02 -17.16 -9.13
C PHE A 352 -3.59 -18.19 -8.15
N ILE A 353 -3.00 -19.38 -8.09
CA ILE A 353 -3.43 -20.43 -7.16
C ILE A 353 -3.31 -19.94 -5.72
N LEU A 354 -2.21 -19.29 -5.38
CA LEU A 354 -2.01 -18.70 -4.04
C LEU A 354 -3.09 -17.65 -3.73
N MET A 355 -3.40 -16.76 -4.68
CA MET A 355 -4.47 -15.77 -4.53
C MET A 355 -5.82 -16.43 -4.28
N ILE A 356 -6.19 -17.42 -5.10
CA ILE A 356 -7.48 -18.11 -4.96
C ILE A 356 -7.54 -18.81 -3.59
N VAL A 357 -6.54 -19.60 -3.21
CA VAL A 357 -6.59 -20.38 -1.96
C VAL A 357 -6.67 -19.47 -0.73
N LEU A 358 -5.74 -18.51 -0.59
CA LEU A 358 -5.71 -17.63 0.59
C LEU A 358 -6.78 -16.54 0.53
N GLY A 359 -7.13 -16.07 -0.67
CA GLY A 359 -8.18 -15.08 -0.87
C GLY A 359 -9.56 -15.64 -0.56
N SER A 360 -9.88 -16.87 -1.01
CA SER A 360 -11.15 -17.51 -0.66
C SER A 360 -11.26 -17.76 0.85
N LEU A 361 -10.18 -18.15 1.53
CA LEU A 361 -10.19 -18.24 2.99
C LEU A 361 -10.55 -16.90 3.64
N SER A 362 -9.96 -15.80 3.15
CA SER A 362 -10.23 -14.45 3.65
C SER A 362 -11.64 -13.97 3.32
N SER A 363 -12.13 -14.23 2.11
CA SER A 363 -13.45 -13.84 1.62
C SER A 363 -14.56 -14.58 2.37
N LEU A 364 -14.45 -15.92 2.47
CA LEU A 364 -15.41 -16.77 3.17
C LEU A 364 -15.37 -16.58 4.69
N GLY A 365 -14.32 -15.97 5.24
CA GLY A 365 -14.20 -15.59 6.64
C GLY A 365 -15.28 -14.65 7.15
N PHE A 366 -16.01 -13.95 6.27
CA PHE A 366 -17.16 -13.11 6.61
C PHE A 366 -18.51 -13.82 6.47
N GLY A 367 -18.53 -15.04 5.93
CA GLY A 367 -19.72 -15.83 5.67
C GLY A 367 -19.61 -17.26 6.25
N PRO A 368 -19.44 -18.29 5.41
CA PRO A 368 -19.41 -19.69 5.86
C PRO A 368 -18.32 -20.01 6.88
N LEU A 369 -17.20 -19.29 6.87
CA LEU A 369 -16.07 -19.47 7.79
C LEU A 369 -16.02 -18.41 8.90
N ALA A 370 -17.07 -17.63 9.12
CA ALA A 370 -17.10 -16.56 10.12
C ALA A 370 -16.83 -17.03 11.57
N SER A 371 -17.07 -18.32 11.85
CA SER A 371 -16.74 -18.93 13.15
C SER A 371 -15.24 -19.25 13.32
N CYS A 372 -14.47 -19.27 12.21
CA CYS A 372 -13.03 -19.55 12.24
C CYS A 372 -12.27 -18.26 12.54
N THR A 373 -11.99 -18.01 13.82
CA THR A 373 -11.20 -16.86 14.25
C THR A 373 -9.83 -17.28 14.74
N ILE A 374 -8.81 -16.45 14.50
CA ILE A 374 -7.43 -16.63 14.95
C ILE A 374 -7.10 -15.46 15.88
N PHE A 375 -6.78 -15.71 17.12
CA PHE A 375 -6.60 -14.68 18.17
C PHE A 375 -7.81 -13.72 18.29
N GLY A 376 -9.04 -14.20 18.04
CA GLY A 376 -10.25 -13.38 18.06
C GLY A 376 -10.46 -12.50 16.81
N MET A 377 -9.59 -12.57 15.84
CA MET A 377 -9.68 -11.85 14.55
C MET A 377 -10.25 -12.77 13.47
N ASP A 378 -11.02 -12.20 12.53
CA ASP A 378 -11.35 -12.89 11.28
C ASP A 378 -10.09 -13.16 10.45
N ILE A 379 -10.19 -14.04 9.45
CA ILE A 379 -9.02 -14.48 8.66
C ILE A 379 -8.35 -13.32 7.91
N LEU A 380 -9.12 -12.39 7.34
CA LEU A 380 -8.58 -11.21 6.64
C LEU A 380 -7.81 -10.32 7.62
N SER A 381 -8.41 -9.98 8.74
CA SER A 381 -7.80 -9.17 9.79
C SER A 381 -6.54 -9.82 10.37
N PHE A 382 -6.53 -11.15 10.50
CA PHE A 382 -5.35 -11.88 10.93
C PHE A 382 -4.20 -11.76 9.91
N PHE A 383 -4.45 -11.91 8.60
CA PHE A 383 -3.41 -11.74 7.59
C PHE A 383 -2.91 -10.28 7.54
N ASP A 384 -3.81 -9.32 7.67
CA ASP A 384 -3.43 -7.90 7.75
C ASP A 384 -2.53 -7.63 8.96
N PHE A 385 -2.92 -8.11 10.14
CA PHE A 385 -2.13 -8.01 11.36
C PHE A 385 -0.75 -8.68 11.21
N LEU A 386 -0.71 -9.93 10.73
CA LEU A 386 0.53 -10.70 10.57
C LEU A 386 1.51 -9.98 9.65
N THR A 387 1.03 -9.47 8.53
CA THR A 387 1.89 -8.82 7.53
C THR A 387 2.31 -7.43 7.98
N ASN A 388 1.37 -6.57 8.37
CA ASN A 388 1.65 -5.16 8.64
C ASN A 388 2.27 -4.92 10.02
N SER A 389 1.78 -5.63 11.06
CA SER A 389 2.21 -5.36 12.43
C SER A 389 3.43 -6.18 12.86
N ILE A 390 3.66 -7.36 12.25
CA ILE A 390 4.77 -8.25 12.60
C ILE A 390 5.83 -8.30 11.49
N MET A 391 5.43 -8.76 10.28
CA MET A 391 6.41 -9.11 9.26
C MET A 391 7.10 -7.88 8.66
N MET A 392 6.37 -6.78 8.39
CA MET A 392 6.96 -5.57 7.78
C MET A 392 8.02 -4.90 8.67
N PRO A 393 7.81 -4.67 9.97
CA PRO A 393 8.86 -4.14 10.84
C PRO A 393 10.10 -5.04 10.90
N VAL A 394 9.91 -6.37 10.97
CA VAL A 394 11.02 -7.35 10.95
C VAL A 394 11.77 -7.31 9.62
N SER A 395 11.06 -7.22 8.50
CA SER A 395 11.61 -7.11 7.15
C SER A 395 12.44 -5.83 6.97
N ALA A 396 11.91 -4.68 7.41
CA ALA A 396 12.62 -3.41 7.38
C ALA A 396 13.88 -3.44 8.26
N PHE A 397 13.78 -4.02 9.46
CA PHE A 397 14.93 -4.20 10.34
C PHE A 397 16.02 -5.07 9.70
N ALA A 398 15.63 -6.20 9.07
CA ALA A 398 16.56 -7.06 8.35
C ALA A 398 17.26 -6.32 7.21
N THR A 399 16.54 -5.45 6.48
CA THR A 399 17.11 -4.57 5.44
C THR A 399 18.14 -3.60 6.01
N CYS A 400 17.84 -2.93 7.13
CA CYS A 400 18.79 -2.03 7.79
C CYS A 400 20.04 -2.79 8.26
N VAL A 401 19.87 -3.96 8.88
CA VAL A 401 21.00 -4.80 9.34
C VAL A 401 21.84 -5.26 8.14
N LEU A 402 21.21 -5.69 7.04
CA LEU A 402 21.92 -6.07 5.82
C LEU A 402 22.82 -4.92 5.34
N ILE A 403 22.28 -3.70 5.28
CA ILE A 403 23.04 -2.53 4.81
C ILE A 403 24.20 -2.20 5.76
N VAL A 404 23.94 -2.15 7.06
CA VAL A 404 24.96 -1.71 8.04
C VAL A 404 26.06 -2.74 8.21
N VAL A 405 25.72 -4.04 8.23
CA VAL A 405 26.65 -5.11 8.57
C VAL A 405 27.39 -5.66 7.33
N THR A 406 26.70 -5.77 6.20
CA THR A 406 27.21 -6.55 5.06
C THR A 406 27.45 -5.70 3.82
N VAL A 407 26.46 -4.89 3.38
CA VAL A 407 26.56 -4.09 2.15
C VAL A 407 27.51 -2.92 2.34
N GLY A 408 27.37 -2.22 3.46
CA GLY A 408 28.03 -0.96 3.74
C GLY A 408 27.31 0.24 3.12
N ILE A 409 27.16 1.30 3.90
CA ILE A 409 26.48 2.54 3.49
C ILE A 409 27.12 3.13 2.22
N LYS A 410 28.45 3.09 2.14
CA LYS A 410 29.22 3.58 0.96
C LYS A 410 28.82 2.89 -0.34
N TRP A 411 28.41 1.62 -0.29
CA TRP A 411 27.96 0.92 -1.48
C TRP A 411 26.64 1.52 -1.99
N ILE A 412 25.68 1.80 -1.09
CA ILE A 412 24.42 2.47 -1.45
C ILE A 412 24.70 3.88 -2.00
N GLU A 413 25.58 4.64 -1.34
CA GLU A 413 25.99 5.96 -1.79
C GLU A 413 26.54 5.92 -3.22
N ASN A 414 27.44 4.98 -3.48
CA ASN A 414 28.04 4.80 -4.82
C ASN A 414 26.98 4.37 -5.85
N GLU A 415 26.03 3.50 -5.48
CA GLU A 415 24.96 3.09 -6.37
C GLU A 415 24.05 4.28 -6.73
N VAL A 416 23.69 5.13 -5.77
CA VAL A 416 22.91 6.36 -6.03
C VAL A 416 23.70 7.32 -6.90
N LYS A 417 24.99 7.53 -6.61
CA LYS A 417 25.87 8.46 -7.34
C LYS A 417 26.15 8.06 -8.79
N GLN A 418 25.81 6.84 -9.22
CA GLN A 418 25.94 6.44 -10.63
C GLN A 418 25.07 7.28 -11.57
N SER A 419 23.94 7.79 -11.09
CA SER A 419 22.99 8.54 -11.92
C SER A 419 22.89 10.02 -11.59
N SER A 420 23.28 10.43 -10.37
CA SER A 420 23.15 11.82 -9.91
C SER A 420 23.99 12.08 -8.64
N LYS A 421 24.01 13.34 -8.19
CA LYS A 421 24.57 13.68 -6.88
C LYS A 421 23.63 13.18 -5.78
N PHE A 422 24.17 12.52 -4.77
CA PHE A 422 23.42 12.14 -3.57
C PHE A 422 23.39 13.33 -2.60
N ARG A 423 22.29 14.10 -2.62
CA ARG A 423 22.20 15.38 -1.89
C ARG A 423 22.01 15.20 -0.39
N TYR A 424 21.24 14.18 -0.01
CA TYR A 424 20.88 13.90 1.39
C TYR A 424 21.67 12.73 1.98
N GLU A 425 22.88 12.48 1.49
CA GLU A 425 23.79 11.40 1.93
C GLU A 425 23.97 11.35 3.45
N CYS A 426 24.19 12.53 4.08
CA CYS A 426 24.40 12.63 5.52
C CYS A 426 23.15 12.21 6.32
N VAL A 427 21.98 12.68 5.89
CA VAL A 427 20.68 12.31 6.51
C VAL A 427 20.43 10.82 6.34
N TYR A 428 20.63 10.29 5.13
CA TYR A 428 20.51 8.86 4.84
C TYR A 428 21.39 8.01 5.79
N GLY A 429 22.67 8.35 5.91
CA GLY A 429 23.62 7.60 6.75
C GLY A 429 23.25 7.60 8.23
N LEU A 430 22.75 8.74 8.76
CA LEU A 430 22.27 8.86 10.13
C LEU A 430 21.04 7.98 10.38
N PHE A 431 20.06 8.06 9.47
CA PHE A 431 18.79 7.32 9.61
C PHE A 431 18.99 5.81 9.51
N VAL A 432 19.69 5.31 8.49
CA VAL A 432 19.91 3.86 8.31
C VAL A 432 20.66 3.26 9.50
N ARG A 433 21.67 3.97 10.02
CA ARG A 433 22.56 3.43 11.04
C ARG A 433 21.95 3.41 12.45
N PHE A 434 21.18 4.44 12.80
CA PHE A 434 20.72 4.64 14.17
C PHE A 434 19.20 4.76 14.29
N LEU A 435 18.58 5.69 13.57
CA LEU A 435 17.19 6.03 13.80
C LEU A 435 16.24 4.95 13.28
N ALA A 436 16.50 4.41 12.08
CA ALA A 436 15.64 3.39 11.52
C ALA A 436 15.58 2.11 12.37
N PRO A 437 16.68 1.49 12.78
CA PRO A 437 16.62 0.31 13.65
C PRO A 437 15.90 0.55 14.98
N ILE A 438 16.10 1.72 15.61
CA ILE A 438 15.45 2.07 16.88
C ILE A 438 13.93 2.22 16.66
N CYS A 439 13.53 3.01 15.68
CA CYS A 439 12.11 3.22 15.37
C CYS A 439 11.41 1.89 15.04
N LEU A 440 12.05 1.02 14.26
CA LEU A 440 11.52 -0.29 13.92
C LEU A 440 11.33 -1.20 15.14
N ALA A 441 12.29 -1.19 16.05
CA ALA A 441 12.17 -1.93 17.31
C ALA A 441 10.99 -1.40 18.16
N VAL A 442 10.81 -0.08 18.23
CA VAL A 442 9.68 0.54 18.94
C VAL A 442 8.35 0.14 18.32
N ILE A 443 8.20 0.21 16.98
CA ILE A 443 6.98 -0.20 16.30
C ILE A 443 6.68 -1.68 16.58
N PHE A 444 7.65 -2.55 16.40
CA PHE A 444 7.47 -3.98 16.61
C PHE A 444 7.03 -4.30 18.04
N ILE A 445 7.68 -3.70 19.04
CA ILE A 445 7.33 -3.88 20.45
C ILE A 445 5.93 -3.32 20.74
N SER A 446 5.59 -2.14 20.21
CA SER A 446 4.27 -1.53 20.40
C SER A 446 3.17 -2.37 19.76
N SER A 447 3.36 -2.86 18.54
CA SER A 447 2.41 -3.73 17.86
C SER A 447 2.19 -5.05 18.61
N LEU A 448 3.27 -5.65 19.12
CA LEU A 448 3.17 -6.87 19.91
C LEU A 448 2.46 -6.64 21.24
N ALA A 449 2.77 -5.53 21.92
CA ALA A 449 2.12 -5.17 23.19
C ALA A 449 0.61 -4.91 23.03
N ASN A 450 0.19 -4.32 21.89
CA ASN A 450 -1.22 -4.14 21.57
C ASN A 450 -1.96 -5.48 21.44
N VAL A 451 -1.39 -6.43 20.68
CA VAL A 451 -2.03 -7.75 20.49
C VAL A 451 -2.07 -8.57 21.78
N LEU A 452 -1.05 -8.42 22.64
CA LEU A 452 -1.04 -9.07 23.94
C LEU A 452 -1.94 -8.36 24.98
N GLY A 453 -2.61 -7.27 24.61
CA GLY A 453 -3.53 -6.54 25.49
C GLY A 453 -2.84 -5.67 26.55
N PHE A 454 -1.53 -5.43 26.43
CA PHE A 454 -0.81 -4.54 27.34
C PHE A 454 -1.04 -3.05 27.05
N ILE A 455 -1.37 -2.72 25.81
CA ILE A 455 -1.75 -1.38 25.37
C ILE A 455 -2.92 -1.53 24.39
N HIS A 456 -3.80 -0.53 24.32
CA HIS A 456 -4.86 -0.45 23.31
C HIS A 456 -4.42 0.56 22.26
N MET A 457 -4.24 0.10 21.02
CA MET A 457 -3.98 0.91 19.84
C MET A 457 -5.25 1.12 19.05
#